data_37f7751ab12362e6fcc6e8924d0fc154
#
_entry.id   37f7751ab12362e6fcc6e8924d0fc154
#
_cell.length_a   1.000
_cell.length_b   1.000
_cell.length_c   1.000
_cell.angle_alpha   90.00
_cell.angle_beta   90.00
_cell.angle_gamma   90.00
#
_symmetry.space_group_name_H-M   'P 1'
#
loop_
_entity.id
_entity.type
_entity.pdbx_description
1 polymer ?
#
loop_
_entity_poly.entity_id
_entity_poly.type
_entity_poly.pdbx_seq_one_letter_code
_entity_poly.pdbx_strand_id
1 'polypeptide(L)'
;MKAAFFALLLVPAALSARSLQAPGLAGKWTTSEPSINLVHIDYGEINRHGEAVGYHDRLDGVDPLGARVERILQPPDANGVYRARVALRDPATGEWIDKKAPSTFFPDAMSDDEVVAAVLAAFQTGRRRGDGQFIGASGRGFVIEGWYQHGRINAAYPLRGP
;
A
#
# COMPACT_ATOMS: atom_id res chain seq x y z
N MET A 1 -59.72 -1.65 -13.33
CA MET A 1 -58.30 -1.75 -13.69
C MET A 1 -57.51 -0.94 -12.68
N LYS A 2 -56.76 -1.60 -11.76
CA LYS A 2 -55.94 -0.93 -10.74
C LYS A 2 -54.48 -1.06 -11.19
N ALA A 3 -53.85 0.04 -11.51
CA ALA A 3 -52.41 0.10 -11.87
C ALA A 3 -51.59 0.05 -10.58
N ALA A 4 -50.74 -0.96 -10.45
CA ALA A 4 -49.77 -1.06 -9.36
C ALA A 4 -48.49 -0.31 -9.76
N PHE A 5 -48.18 0.77 -9.04
CA PHE A 5 -46.88 1.46 -9.12
C PHE A 5 -45.82 0.68 -8.32
N PHE A 6 -44.86 0.10 -9.01
CA PHE A 6 -43.64 -0.41 -8.39
C PHE A 6 -42.68 0.76 -8.17
N ALA A 7 -42.49 1.17 -6.93
CA ALA A 7 -41.45 2.10 -6.54
C ALA A 7 -40.11 1.35 -6.48
N LEU A 8 -39.23 1.65 -7.42
CA LEU A 8 -37.84 1.16 -7.41
C LEU A 8 -37.07 1.94 -6.34
N LEU A 9 -36.83 1.32 -5.18
CA LEU A 9 -35.95 1.86 -4.14
C LEU A 9 -34.50 1.77 -4.62
N LEU A 10 -33.94 2.89 -5.10
CA LEU A 10 -32.49 3.06 -5.26
C LEU A 10 -31.86 3.08 -3.86
N VAL A 11 -31.20 2.00 -3.47
CA VAL A 11 -30.29 1.98 -2.33
C VAL A 11 -29.02 2.70 -2.77
N PRO A 12 -28.64 3.85 -2.18
CA PRO A 12 -27.34 4.44 -2.49
C PRO A 12 -26.26 3.50 -1.96
N ALA A 13 -25.38 3.02 -2.84
CA ALA A 13 -24.13 2.39 -2.46
C ALA A 13 -23.33 3.46 -1.69
N ALA A 14 -23.24 3.30 -0.37
CA ALA A 14 -22.33 4.11 0.44
C ALA A 14 -20.90 3.75 0.00
N LEU A 15 -20.29 4.58 -0.87
CA LEU A 15 -18.87 4.60 -1.04
C LEU A 15 -18.27 4.89 0.33
N SER A 16 -17.65 3.91 0.96
CA SER A 16 -16.79 4.13 2.12
C SER A 16 -15.63 5.01 1.66
N ALA A 17 -15.77 6.33 1.85
CA ALA A 17 -14.66 7.24 1.65
C ALA A 17 -13.60 6.90 2.71
N ARG A 18 -12.56 6.17 2.31
CA ARG A 18 -11.33 6.05 3.09
C ARG A 18 -10.90 7.47 3.42
N SER A 19 -10.58 7.74 4.67
CA SER A 19 -10.03 9.03 5.06
C SER A 19 -8.76 9.28 4.22
N LEU A 20 -8.82 10.28 3.34
CA LEU A 20 -7.69 10.69 2.50
C LEU A 20 -6.52 11.27 3.32
N GLN A 21 -6.67 11.32 4.62
CA GLN A 21 -5.70 11.89 5.53
C GLN A 21 -4.82 10.77 6.11
N ALA A 22 -3.50 10.95 6.03
CA ALA A 22 -2.56 10.02 6.65
C ALA A 22 -2.94 9.77 8.12
N PRO A 23 -3.06 8.52 8.58
CA PRO A 23 -3.37 8.22 9.96
C PRO A 23 -2.27 8.82 10.86
N GLY A 24 -2.65 9.33 12.01
CA GLY A 24 -1.69 9.71 13.04
C GLY A 24 -0.84 8.49 13.48
N LEU A 25 0.20 8.73 14.26
CA LEU A 25 1.13 7.68 14.72
C LEU A 25 0.43 6.47 15.37
N ALA A 26 -0.76 6.66 15.96
CA ALA A 26 -1.56 5.58 16.53
C ALA A 26 -2.07 4.57 15.50
N GLY A 27 -2.29 4.99 14.25
CA GLY A 27 -2.71 4.11 13.15
C GLY A 27 -1.57 3.59 12.27
N LYS A 28 -0.33 3.86 12.67
CA LYS A 28 0.86 3.47 11.88
C LYS A 28 1.04 1.95 11.75
N TRP A 29 0.71 1.20 12.79
CA TRP A 29 0.96 -0.23 12.90
C TRP A 29 -0.32 -1.03 12.91
N THR A 30 -0.30 -2.18 12.21
CA THR A 30 -1.38 -3.17 12.30
C THR A 30 -1.41 -3.80 13.69
N THR A 31 -2.53 -4.45 14.00
CA THR A 31 -2.70 -5.29 15.21
C THR A 31 -2.22 -6.74 15.00
N SER A 32 -1.71 -7.07 13.81
CA SER A 32 -1.17 -8.40 13.49
C SER A 32 0.14 -8.70 14.22
N GLU A 33 0.55 -9.99 14.25
CA GLU A 33 1.83 -10.43 14.77
C GLU A 33 2.63 -11.16 13.67
N PRO A 34 3.77 -10.59 13.22
CA PRO A 34 4.29 -9.28 13.59
C PRO A 34 3.42 -8.13 13.09
N SER A 35 3.48 -6.99 13.77
CA SER A 35 2.81 -5.77 13.30
C SER A 35 3.52 -5.20 12.06
N ILE A 36 2.73 -4.60 11.16
CA ILE A 36 3.20 -4.05 9.88
C ILE A 36 3.00 -2.54 9.87
N ASN A 37 3.96 -1.80 9.34
CA ASN A 37 3.87 -0.35 9.16
C ASN A 37 3.01 -0.01 7.93
N LEU A 38 1.69 0.12 8.10
CA LEU A 38 0.78 0.48 7.02
C LEU A 38 0.99 1.91 6.51
N VAL A 39 1.37 2.85 7.37
CA VAL A 39 1.66 4.23 6.93
C VAL A 39 2.76 4.23 5.88
N HIS A 40 3.81 3.41 6.08
CA HIS A 40 4.88 3.27 5.09
C HIS A 40 4.39 2.67 3.76
N ILE A 41 3.47 1.71 3.82
CA ILE A 41 2.95 1.03 2.63
C ILE A 41 1.96 1.93 1.88
N ASP A 42 0.98 2.51 2.57
CA ASP A 42 -0.17 3.19 1.96
C ASP A 42 0.09 4.67 1.62
N TYR A 43 0.89 5.34 2.44
CA TYR A 43 1.10 6.80 2.34
C TYR A 43 2.55 7.16 2.03
N GLY A 44 3.50 6.32 2.42
CA GLY A 44 4.91 6.69 2.47
C GLY A 44 5.21 7.67 3.59
N GLU A 45 6.49 7.99 3.73
CA GLU A 45 7.00 8.85 4.80
C GLU A 45 8.18 9.68 4.30
N ILE A 46 8.37 10.87 4.86
CA ILE A 46 9.65 11.57 4.76
C ILE A 46 10.51 11.12 5.93
N ASN A 47 11.64 10.48 5.63
CA ASN A 47 12.53 9.96 6.65
C ASN A 47 13.34 11.08 7.32
N ARG A 48 14.11 10.74 8.36
CA ARG A 48 14.95 11.70 9.12
C ARG A 48 16.03 12.42 8.27
N HIS A 49 16.29 11.94 7.06
CA HIS A 49 17.24 12.53 6.11
C HIS A 49 16.54 13.40 5.06
N GLY A 50 15.22 13.64 5.20
CA GLY A 50 14.44 14.42 4.24
C GLY A 50 14.14 13.67 2.93
N GLU A 51 14.24 12.33 2.91
CA GLU A 51 14.01 11.54 1.72
C GLU A 51 12.62 10.89 1.75
N ALA A 52 11.94 10.89 0.59
CA ALA A 52 10.67 10.18 0.40
C ALA A 52 10.93 8.67 0.34
N VAL A 53 10.22 7.89 1.20
CA VAL A 53 10.31 6.43 1.30
C VAL A 53 8.93 5.81 1.42
N GLY A 54 8.79 4.52 1.09
CA GLY A 54 7.49 3.84 1.13
C GLY A 54 6.59 4.17 -0.05
N TYR A 55 5.27 4.17 0.17
CA TYR A 55 4.20 4.36 -0.80
C TYR A 55 4.18 3.25 -1.86
N HIS A 56 3.53 2.16 -1.51
CA HIS A 56 3.50 0.90 -2.27
C HIS A 56 2.09 0.34 -2.47
N ASP A 57 1.05 1.03 -1.95
CA ASP A 57 -0.35 0.66 -2.13
C ASP A 57 -1.19 1.88 -2.54
N ARG A 58 -2.19 1.64 -3.40
CA ARG A 58 -3.16 2.62 -3.87
C ARG A 58 -4.54 1.98 -3.92
N LEU A 59 -5.28 2.09 -2.85
CA LEU A 59 -6.64 1.54 -2.83
C LEU A 59 -7.48 2.09 -3.98
N ASP A 60 -8.03 1.21 -4.80
CA ASP A 60 -8.80 1.57 -6.02
C ASP A 60 -8.04 2.46 -7.02
N GLY A 61 -6.70 2.43 -6.99
CA GLY A 61 -5.86 3.26 -7.87
C GLY A 61 -5.88 4.75 -7.54
N VAL A 62 -6.34 5.13 -6.34
CA VAL A 62 -6.45 6.53 -5.91
C VAL A 62 -5.26 6.92 -5.03
N ASP A 63 -4.60 8.03 -5.38
CA ASP A 63 -3.53 8.58 -4.56
C ASP A 63 -4.10 9.16 -3.26
N PRO A 64 -3.51 8.86 -2.07
CA PRO A 64 -3.91 9.45 -0.82
C PRO A 64 -3.41 10.91 -0.71
N LEU A 65 -4.00 11.67 0.21
CA LEU A 65 -3.50 13.02 0.49
C LEU A 65 -2.03 12.96 0.95
N GLY A 66 -1.17 13.69 0.24
CA GLY A 66 0.26 13.76 0.56
C GLY A 66 1.14 12.74 -0.16
N ALA A 67 0.60 11.88 -1.00
CA ALA A 67 1.38 11.06 -1.92
C ALA A 67 0.77 11.10 -3.32
N ARG A 68 1.59 10.92 -4.35
CA ARG A 68 1.08 10.86 -5.73
C ARG A 68 1.98 10.01 -6.62
N VAL A 69 1.36 9.32 -7.56
CA VAL A 69 2.03 8.73 -8.72
C VAL A 69 2.25 9.81 -9.77
N GLU A 70 3.49 10.03 -10.13
CA GLU A 70 3.83 10.99 -11.18
C GLU A 70 3.85 10.36 -12.56
N ARG A 71 4.34 9.11 -12.65
CA ARG A 71 4.42 8.38 -13.90
C ARG A 71 4.51 6.88 -13.69
N ILE A 72 3.66 6.12 -14.38
CA ILE A 72 3.79 4.67 -14.48
C ILE A 72 5.02 4.36 -15.36
N LEU A 73 5.97 3.60 -14.83
CA LEU A 73 7.16 3.16 -15.53
C LEU A 73 6.98 1.80 -16.19
N GLN A 74 6.28 0.91 -15.48
CA GLN A 74 5.93 -0.41 -15.95
C GLN A 74 4.46 -0.65 -15.57
N PRO A 75 3.58 -0.92 -16.55
CA PRO A 75 2.16 -1.16 -16.29
C PRO A 75 1.96 -2.43 -15.46
N PRO A 76 0.75 -2.66 -14.91
CA PRO A 76 0.43 -3.88 -14.18
C PRO A 76 0.80 -5.15 -14.96
N ASP A 77 1.47 -6.08 -14.29
CA ASP A 77 1.71 -7.42 -14.80
C ASP A 77 0.46 -8.31 -14.67
N ALA A 78 0.58 -9.60 -14.97
CA ALA A 78 -0.54 -10.56 -14.89
C ALA A 78 -1.14 -10.66 -13.47
N ASN A 79 -0.40 -10.28 -12.44
CA ASN A 79 -0.86 -10.28 -11.04
C ASN A 79 -1.30 -8.88 -10.56
N GLY A 80 -1.28 -7.88 -11.44
CA GLY A 80 -1.66 -6.50 -11.13
C GLY A 80 -0.53 -5.66 -10.49
N VAL A 81 0.68 -6.22 -10.31
CA VAL A 81 1.83 -5.51 -9.74
C VAL A 81 2.45 -4.59 -10.79
N TYR A 82 2.65 -3.32 -10.44
CA TYR A 82 3.20 -2.32 -11.35
C TYR A 82 4.29 -1.47 -10.69
N ARG A 83 4.96 -0.64 -11.49
CA ARG A 83 6.05 0.21 -11.01
C ARG A 83 5.88 1.65 -11.47
N ALA A 84 6.11 2.62 -10.56
CA ALA A 84 5.90 4.03 -10.84
C ALA A 84 6.94 4.94 -10.17
N ARG A 85 7.14 6.13 -10.74
CA ARG A 85 7.73 7.26 -10.03
C ARG A 85 6.67 7.91 -9.18
N VAL A 86 7.08 8.31 -7.98
CA VAL A 86 6.19 8.91 -6.98
C VAL A 86 6.86 10.10 -6.31
N ALA A 87 6.01 11.01 -5.81
CA ALA A 87 6.42 12.09 -4.92
C ALA A 87 5.57 12.06 -3.64
N LEU A 88 6.18 12.43 -2.53
CA LEU A 88 5.54 12.58 -1.23
C LEU A 88 5.61 14.04 -0.80
N ARG A 89 4.54 14.51 -0.15
CA ARG A 89 4.49 15.86 0.40
C ARG A 89 5.10 15.87 1.78
N ASP A 90 6.12 16.69 2.00
CA ASP A 90 6.70 16.92 3.31
C ASP A 90 5.67 17.64 4.21
N PRO A 91 5.23 17.04 5.32
CA PRO A 91 4.26 17.65 6.21
C PRO A 91 4.79 18.90 6.93
N ALA A 92 6.12 19.06 7.05
CA ALA A 92 6.73 20.19 7.72
C ALA A 92 6.85 21.42 6.81
N THR A 93 7.17 21.22 5.52
CA THR A 93 7.39 22.31 4.56
C THR A 93 6.25 22.49 3.57
N GLY A 94 5.45 21.43 3.34
CA GLY A 94 4.42 21.38 2.31
C GLY A 94 4.97 21.13 0.89
N GLU A 95 6.27 20.96 0.74
CA GLU A 95 6.93 20.72 -0.55
C GLU A 95 6.76 19.26 -0.99
N TRP A 96 6.74 19.03 -2.31
CA TRP A 96 6.74 17.70 -2.89
C TRP A 96 8.17 17.22 -3.09
N ILE A 97 8.47 16.04 -2.55
CA ILE A 97 9.80 15.41 -2.61
C ILE A 97 9.69 14.14 -3.45
N ASP A 98 10.43 14.13 -4.55
CA ASP A 98 10.51 12.96 -5.44
C ASP A 98 11.22 11.81 -4.73
N LYS A 99 10.62 10.62 -4.76
CA LYS A 99 11.28 9.41 -4.29
C LYS A 99 12.41 9.02 -5.24
N LYS A 100 13.63 8.87 -4.72
CA LYS A 100 14.81 8.53 -5.51
C LYS A 100 14.67 7.24 -6.30
N ALA A 101 14.23 6.16 -5.63
CA ALA A 101 13.92 4.89 -6.27
C ALA A 101 12.43 4.80 -6.61
N PRO A 102 12.06 4.27 -7.80
CA PRO A 102 10.65 4.01 -8.11
C PRO A 102 10.00 3.07 -7.10
N SER A 103 8.72 3.27 -6.82
CA SER A 103 7.91 2.34 -6.04
C SER A 103 7.39 1.20 -6.91
N THR A 104 7.34 -0.01 -6.34
CA THR A 104 6.54 -1.11 -6.87
C THR A 104 5.26 -1.18 -6.03
N PHE A 105 4.11 -1.29 -6.69
CA PHE A 105 2.80 -1.21 -6.08
C PHE A 105 2.11 -2.55 -6.01
N PHE A 106 1.42 -2.79 -4.91
CA PHE A 106 0.40 -3.83 -4.82
C PHE A 106 -0.68 -3.60 -5.88
N PRO A 107 -1.41 -4.65 -6.31
CA PRO A 107 -2.56 -4.47 -7.19
C PRO A 107 -3.59 -3.50 -6.60
N ASP A 108 -4.00 -2.49 -7.36
CA ASP A 108 -4.94 -1.44 -6.91
C ASP A 108 -6.29 -1.97 -6.39
N ALA A 109 -6.67 -3.20 -6.77
CA ALA A 109 -7.89 -3.86 -6.31
C ALA A 109 -7.76 -4.54 -4.94
N MET A 110 -6.57 -4.58 -4.33
CA MET A 110 -6.37 -5.18 -3.01
C MET A 110 -6.83 -4.21 -1.91
N SER A 111 -7.57 -4.74 -0.94
CA SER A 111 -7.85 -4.04 0.30
C SER A 111 -6.65 -4.07 1.25
N ASP A 112 -6.63 -3.18 2.26
CA ASP A 112 -5.59 -3.17 3.30
C ASP A 112 -5.45 -4.53 3.99
N ASP A 113 -6.58 -5.19 4.30
CA ASP A 113 -6.57 -6.52 4.92
C ASP A 113 -5.92 -7.57 4.01
N GLU A 114 -6.12 -7.47 2.71
CA GLU A 114 -5.51 -8.37 1.74
C GLU A 114 -4.00 -8.09 1.57
N VAL A 115 -3.59 -6.82 1.61
CA VAL A 115 -2.17 -6.44 1.62
C VAL A 115 -1.50 -6.98 2.89
N VAL A 116 -2.10 -6.77 4.05
CA VAL A 116 -1.62 -7.30 5.34
C VAL A 116 -1.46 -8.83 5.29
N ALA A 117 -2.50 -9.55 4.82
CA ALA A 117 -2.46 -11.00 4.71
C ALA A 117 -1.35 -11.49 3.77
N ALA A 118 -1.15 -10.82 2.63
CA ALA A 118 -0.10 -11.15 1.67
C ALA A 118 1.31 -10.93 2.25
N VAL A 119 1.51 -9.82 2.98
CA VAL A 119 2.78 -9.51 3.65
C VAL A 119 3.10 -10.54 4.73
N LEU A 120 2.11 -10.93 5.55
CA LEU A 120 2.28 -11.96 6.58
C LEU A 120 2.60 -13.33 5.96
N ALA A 121 1.92 -13.72 4.88
CA ALA A 121 2.20 -14.96 4.17
C ALA A 121 3.64 -14.99 3.64
N ALA A 122 4.09 -13.90 3.03
CA ALA A 122 5.46 -13.77 2.54
C ALA A 122 6.49 -13.81 3.68
N PHE A 123 6.20 -13.18 4.81
CA PHE A 123 7.06 -13.22 5.98
C PHE A 123 7.17 -14.63 6.60
N GLN A 124 6.07 -15.36 6.67
CA GLN A 124 6.02 -16.71 7.25
C GLN A 124 6.75 -17.75 6.40
N THR A 125 6.61 -17.67 5.07
CA THR A 125 7.17 -18.65 4.13
C THR A 125 8.51 -18.25 3.53
N GLY A 126 8.89 -16.98 3.72
CA GLY A 126 10.04 -16.37 3.06
C GLY A 126 11.40 -16.75 3.65
N ARG A 127 12.42 -16.51 2.83
CA ARG A 127 13.81 -16.56 3.28
C ARG A 127 14.17 -15.27 3.99
N ARG A 128 14.83 -15.37 5.13
CA ARG A 128 15.32 -14.23 5.92
C ARG A 128 16.82 -14.08 5.77
N ARG A 129 17.28 -12.83 5.78
CA ARG A 129 18.71 -12.47 5.81
C ARG A 129 19.06 -11.84 7.16
N GLY A 130 20.36 -11.82 7.50
CA GLY A 130 20.83 -11.32 8.79
C GLY A 130 20.60 -9.83 9.06
N ASP A 131 20.31 -9.04 8.02
CA ASP A 131 19.94 -7.61 8.11
C ASP A 131 18.45 -7.35 8.37
N GLY A 132 17.68 -8.42 8.54
CA GLY A 132 16.23 -8.37 8.72
C GLY A 132 15.42 -8.39 7.42
N GLN A 133 16.06 -8.41 6.25
CA GLN A 133 15.36 -8.57 4.98
C GLN A 133 14.68 -9.94 4.89
N PHE A 134 13.47 -9.98 4.36
CA PHE A 134 12.80 -11.22 3.96
C PHE A 134 12.30 -11.11 2.52
N ILE A 135 12.24 -12.25 1.85
CA ILE A 135 11.66 -12.39 0.50
C ILE A 135 10.83 -13.66 0.52
N GLY A 136 9.53 -13.56 0.21
CA GLY A 136 8.61 -14.69 0.26
C GLY A 136 7.42 -14.55 -0.68
N ALA A 137 6.70 -15.67 -0.86
CA ALA A 137 5.51 -15.71 -1.68
C ALA A 137 4.32 -15.04 -0.96
N SER A 138 3.60 -14.18 -1.67
CA SER A 138 2.41 -13.50 -1.16
C SER A 138 1.19 -14.40 -0.98
N GLY A 139 1.20 -15.62 -1.55
CA GLY A 139 0.02 -16.46 -1.71
C GLY A 139 -0.94 -16.01 -2.83
N ARG A 140 -0.57 -14.95 -3.59
CA ARG A 140 -1.40 -14.32 -4.63
C ARG A 140 -0.70 -14.24 -5.99
N GLY A 141 0.31 -15.09 -6.23
CA GLY A 141 1.01 -15.17 -7.51
C GLY A 141 2.22 -14.25 -7.67
N PHE A 142 2.51 -13.38 -6.73
CA PHE A 142 3.70 -12.53 -6.72
C PHE A 142 4.53 -12.71 -5.45
N VAL A 143 5.77 -12.22 -5.48
CA VAL A 143 6.72 -12.26 -4.37
C VAL A 143 6.72 -10.91 -3.67
N ILE A 144 6.93 -10.91 -2.37
CA ILE A 144 7.10 -9.69 -1.55
C ILE A 144 8.49 -9.69 -0.95
N GLU A 145 9.13 -8.53 -0.99
CA GLU A 145 10.32 -8.19 -0.24
C GLU A 145 9.97 -7.25 0.90
N GLY A 146 10.59 -7.42 2.06
CA GLY A 146 10.36 -6.55 3.20
C GLY A 146 11.47 -6.61 4.23
N TRP A 147 11.36 -5.78 5.27
CA TRP A 147 12.30 -5.68 6.39
C TRP A 147 11.61 -5.86 7.72
N TYR A 148 12.05 -6.88 8.46
CA TYR A 148 11.63 -7.19 9.81
C TYR A 148 12.73 -6.81 10.79
N GLN A 149 12.47 -5.85 11.65
CA GLN A 149 13.41 -5.36 12.66
C GLN A 149 12.65 -4.99 13.93
N HIS A 150 13.23 -5.29 15.09
CA HIS A 150 12.66 -4.98 16.42
C HIS A 150 11.24 -5.55 16.63
N GLY A 151 10.98 -6.76 16.16
CA GLY A 151 9.69 -7.43 16.30
C GLY A 151 8.60 -6.97 15.32
N ARG A 152 8.92 -6.13 14.31
CA ARG A 152 7.95 -5.49 13.40
C ARG A 152 8.41 -5.53 11.95
N ILE A 153 7.46 -5.53 11.03
CA ILE A 153 7.72 -5.34 9.59
C ILE A 153 7.64 -3.83 9.30
N ASN A 154 8.80 -3.21 9.10
CA ASN A 154 8.91 -1.76 8.91
C ASN A 154 8.61 -1.32 7.48
N ALA A 155 8.87 -2.19 6.50
CA ALA A 155 8.63 -1.96 5.09
C ALA A 155 8.32 -3.28 4.40
N ALA A 156 7.43 -3.26 3.41
CA ALA A 156 7.18 -4.37 2.51
C ALA A 156 6.61 -3.84 1.19
N TYR A 157 6.99 -4.49 0.08
CA TYR A 157 6.48 -4.16 -1.25
C TYR A 157 6.53 -5.39 -2.16
N PRO A 158 5.64 -5.46 -3.18
CA PRO A 158 5.66 -6.56 -4.12
C PRO A 158 6.84 -6.43 -5.08
N LEU A 159 7.35 -7.56 -5.54
CA LEU A 159 8.28 -7.64 -6.66
C LEU A 159 7.49 -7.92 -7.94
N ARG A 160 7.65 -7.05 -8.95
CA ARG A 160 6.99 -7.23 -10.23
C ARG A 160 7.62 -8.43 -10.94
N GLY A 161 6.76 -9.30 -11.48
CA GLY A 161 7.16 -10.39 -12.36
C GLY A 161 7.72 -9.89 -13.70
N PRO A 162 8.25 -10.80 -14.52
CA PRO A 162 8.74 -10.50 -15.86
C PRO A 162 7.65 -10.01 -16.80
#